data_3563fe1e2e53a9f24228bf9d8e866a60
#
_entry.id   3563fe1e2e53a9f24228bf9d8e866a60
#
_cell.length_a   1.000
_cell.length_b   1.000
_cell.length_c   1.000
_cell.angle_alpha   90.00
_cell.angle_beta   90.00
_cell.angle_gamma   90.00
#
_symmetry.space_group_name_H-M   'P 1'
#
loop_
_entity.id
_entity.type
_entity.pdbx_description
1 polymer ?
#
loop_
_entity_poly.entity_id
_entity_poly.type
_entity_poly.pdbx_seq_one_letter_code
_entity_poly.pdbx_strand_id
1 'polypeptide(L)'
;MIIEEQPKYCLQDLSVVPAVISKIDSRSECNPFTHDKKYPIFCAPMNCVTNENNYDIWESERVQPILPRTVNYDARIAFLKSGSWVALSQKEFEKLFADKTKPFYTNMTYKVCIDTANAHRKSIYDSVNKAKKIASDNGYELIVMVGNIARPDTYRWICENAKVDYVRLNIGSGKGCITSSNTSTHYPIASLIDECSAIKREWEEAMEEFHEFPKSLPKIVCDGGIRGYSDIIVALALGADYVMIGSLFAAMDESCAEWEINPQTQERTRLYYGMSTKKAQKLINAASENPIENFEPKTSEGTFKHLTPLGPVNKWLDNFNSYLRSAMSYTDCKTLEEFTSGYVDLVVKSLTTINSINA
;
A
#
# COMPACT_ATOMS: atom_id res chain seq x y z
N MET A 1 1.90 -25.74 18.74
CA MET A 1 1.01 -25.41 17.61
C MET A 1 -0.06 -24.50 18.19
N ILE A 2 -0.16 -23.28 17.71
CA ILE A 2 -1.19 -22.31 18.15
C ILE A 2 -2.20 -22.24 17.01
N ILE A 3 -3.43 -22.68 17.27
CA ILE A 3 -4.57 -22.45 16.39
C ILE A 3 -5.39 -21.37 17.07
N GLU A 4 -5.50 -20.21 16.44
CA GLU A 4 -6.39 -19.16 16.92
C GLU A 4 -7.83 -19.57 16.66
N GLU A 5 -8.63 -19.70 17.72
CA GLU A 5 -10.02 -20.13 17.63
C GLU A 5 -10.96 -19.01 17.18
N GLN A 6 -10.55 -17.74 17.30
CA GLN A 6 -11.39 -16.61 16.91
C GLN A 6 -11.36 -16.39 15.40
N PRO A 7 -12.52 -16.18 14.77
CA PRO A 7 -12.60 -15.87 13.35
C PRO A 7 -11.80 -14.62 13.00
N LYS A 8 -11.11 -14.65 11.87
CA LYS A 8 -10.43 -13.48 11.27
C LYS A 8 -11.19 -13.04 10.02
N TYR A 9 -11.20 -11.75 9.76
CA TYR A 9 -12.09 -11.11 8.79
C TYR A 9 -11.30 -10.46 7.63
N CYS A 10 -11.92 -10.46 6.45
CA CYS A 10 -11.54 -9.64 5.31
C CYS A 10 -12.34 -8.33 5.30
N LEU A 11 -11.95 -7.37 4.44
CA LEU A 11 -12.64 -6.05 4.38
C LEU A 11 -14.12 -6.20 4.02
N GLN A 12 -14.45 -7.16 3.16
CA GLN A 12 -15.82 -7.40 2.71
C GLN A 12 -16.74 -7.93 3.81
N ASP A 13 -16.18 -8.45 4.89
CA ASP A 13 -16.95 -9.01 6.01
C ASP A 13 -17.46 -7.91 6.97
N LEU A 14 -16.94 -6.68 6.86
CA LEU A 14 -17.17 -5.61 7.82
C LEU A 14 -17.94 -4.43 7.22
N SER A 15 -18.68 -3.73 8.07
CA SER A 15 -19.28 -2.43 7.79
C SER A 15 -18.98 -1.45 8.91
N VAL A 16 -18.80 -0.18 8.54
CA VAL A 16 -18.69 0.93 9.48
C VAL A 16 -20.04 1.20 10.13
N VAL A 17 -20.05 1.40 11.43
CA VAL A 17 -21.26 1.74 12.22
C VAL A 17 -21.30 3.25 12.44
N PRO A 18 -22.42 3.91 12.19
CA PRO A 18 -22.56 5.33 12.51
C PRO A 18 -22.37 5.60 14.01
N ALA A 19 -21.85 6.77 14.33
CA ALA A 19 -21.81 7.25 15.71
C ALA A 19 -23.24 7.35 16.29
N VAL A 20 -23.37 7.23 17.60
CA VAL A 20 -24.68 7.36 18.28
C VAL A 20 -25.32 8.72 17.95
N ILE A 21 -24.53 9.77 17.95
CA ILE A 21 -24.90 11.12 17.52
C ILE A 21 -23.68 11.74 16.84
N SER A 22 -23.85 12.24 15.62
CA SER A 22 -22.84 13.04 14.94
C SER A 22 -23.12 14.54 15.15
N LYS A 23 -22.06 15.32 15.37
CA LYS A 23 -22.10 16.78 15.44
C LYS A 23 -21.78 17.44 14.10
N ILE A 24 -21.66 16.64 13.06
CA ILE A 24 -21.35 17.08 11.70
C ILE A 24 -22.64 17.20 10.91
N ASP A 25 -23.07 18.43 10.62
CA ASP A 25 -24.32 18.70 9.91
C ASP A 25 -24.19 18.41 8.40
N SER A 26 -23.00 18.58 7.85
CA SER A 26 -22.74 18.35 6.42
C SER A 26 -21.41 17.65 6.19
N ARG A 27 -21.41 16.64 5.31
CA ARG A 27 -20.18 15.96 4.87
C ARG A 27 -19.14 16.92 4.27
N SER A 28 -19.52 18.15 3.87
CA SER A 28 -18.58 19.17 3.40
C SER A 28 -17.64 19.70 4.48
N GLU A 29 -17.97 19.49 5.76
CA GLU A 29 -17.12 19.85 6.89
C GLU A 29 -15.95 18.87 7.09
N CYS A 30 -16.05 17.66 6.52
CA CYS A 30 -15.02 16.65 6.65
C CYS A 30 -13.84 16.90 5.71
N ASN A 31 -12.61 16.72 6.20
CA ASN A 31 -11.39 16.79 5.42
C ASN A 31 -10.80 15.38 5.20
N PRO A 32 -10.99 14.76 4.01
CA PRO A 32 -10.54 13.40 3.72
C PRO A 32 -9.09 13.32 3.24
N PHE A 33 -8.35 14.41 3.31
CA PHE A 33 -6.99 14.48 2.80
C PHE A 33 -5.96 14.33 3.92
N THR A 34 -4.81 13.77 3.57
CA THR A 34 -3.62 13.74 4.38
C THR A 34 -3.05 15.15 4.59
N HIS A 35 -2.10 15.31 5.50
CA HIS A 35 -1.44 16.59 5.78
C HIS A 35 -0.86 17.27 4.53
N ASP A 36 -0.30 16.48 3.59
CA ASP A 36 0.22 16.96 2.30
C ASP A 36 -0.87 17.15 1.22
N LYS A 37 -2.14 17.19 1.61
CA LYS A 37 -3.33 17.43 0.77
C LYS A 37 -3.53 16.39 -0.32
N LYS A 38 -3.03 15.17 -0.13
CA LYS A 38 -3.24 14.03 -1.02
C LYS A 38 -4.35 13.13 -0.46
N TYR A 39 -4.90 12.26 -1.32
CA TYR A 39 -5.71 11.14 -0.84
C TYR A 39 -4.82 10.13 -0.09
N PRO A 40 -5.34 9.39 0.89
CA PRO A 40 -4.60 8.34 1.59
C PRO A 40 -4.42 7.09 0.70
N ILE A 41 -3.95 7.29 -0.52
CA ILE A 41 -3.89 6.26 -1.56
C ILE A 41 -2.51 6.25 -2.21
N PHE A 42 -1.89 5.07 -2.26
CA PHE A 42 -0.75 4.76 -3.09
C PHE A 42 -1.16 3.98 -4.34
N CYS A 43 -0.56 4.30 -5.49
CA CYS A 43 -0.56 3.39 -6.63
C CYS A 43 0.41 2.24 -6.36
N ALA A 44 -0.05 1.00 -6.54
CA ALA A 44 0.82 -0.15 -6.40
C ALA A 44 1.98 -0.09 -7.40
N PRO A 45 3.21 -0.47 -7.01
CA PRO A 45 4.39 -0.46 -7.88
C PRO A 45 4.34 -1.60 -8.90
N MET A 46 3.42 -1.49 -9.84
CA MET A 46 3.12 -2.48 -10.87
C MET A 46 3.16 -1.83 -12.25
N ASN A 47 3.81 -2.49 -13.21
CA ASN A 47 3.95 -1.96 -14.56
C ASN A 47 2.63 -1.86 -15.36
N CYS A 48 1.54 -2.43 -14.87
CA CYS A 48 0.18 -2.21 -15.39
C CYS A 48 -0.54 -1.03 -14.71
N VAL A 49 0.07 -0.38 -13.73
CA VAL A 49 -0.50 0.78 -13.01
C VAL A 49 0.31 2.03 -13.28
N THR A 50 1.62 1.98 -13.00
CA THR A 50 2.51 3.15 -13.02
C THR A 50 3.76 2.87 -13.84
N ASN A 51 4.19 3.87 -14.62
CA ASN A 51 5.49 3.95 -15.25
C ASN A 51 5.95 5.42 -15.32
N GLU A 52 7.07 5.71 -15.95
CA GLU A 52 7.62 7.05 -16.09
C GLU A 52 6.72 8.02 -16.88
N ASN A 53 5.84 7.51 -17.76
CA ASN A 53 5.00 8.35 -18.62
C ASN A 53 3.71 8.81 -17.94
N ASN A 54 3.24 8.07 -16.92
CA ASN A 54 1.99 8.39 -16.23
C ASN A 54 2.18 8.77 -14.75
N TYR A 55 3.43 8.82 -14.26
CA TYR A 55 3.74 9.14 -12.87
C TYR A 55 3.13 10.49 -12.46
N ASP A 56 3.41 11.54 -13.23
CA ASP A 56 2.93 12.90 -12.95
C ASP A 56 1.41 13.03 -13.09
N ILE A 57 0.78 12.20 -13.92
CA ILE A 57 -0.68 12.17 -14.04
C ILE A 57 -1.29 11.72 -12.71
N TRP A 58 -0.79 10.63 -12.12
CA TRP A 58 -1.25 10.18 -10.80
C TRP A 58 -0.99 11.21 -9.70
N GLU A 59 0.17 11.87 -9.69
CA GLU A 59 0.45 12.92 -8.72
C GLU A 59 -0.50 14.12 -8.85
N SER A 60 -0.83 14.54 -10.08
CA SER A 60 -1.78 15.63 -10.34
C SER A 60 -3.19 15.32 -9.83
N GLU A 61 -3.56 14.05 -9.79
CA GLU A 61 -4.82 13.56 -9.23
C GLU A 61 -4.75 13.34 -7.69
N ARG A 62 -3.70 13.82 -7.04
CA ARG A 62 -3.49 13.75 -5.58
C ARG A 62 -3.36 12.32 -5.03
N VAL A 63 -2.97 11.38 -5.87
CA VAL A 63 -2.59 10.01 -5.47
C VAL A 63 -1.06 9.93 -5.40
N GLN A 64 -0.54 8.95 -4.68
CA GLN A 64 0.91 8.78 -4.54
C GLN A 64 1.40 7.61 -5.39
N PRO A 65 1.92 7.86 -6.61
CA PRO A 65 2.47 6.80 -7.44
C PRO A 65 3.81 6.29 -6.87
N ILE A 66 4.06 5.00 -7.06
CA ILE A 66 5.36 4.38 -6.78
C ILE A 66 5.88 3.79 -8.08
N LEU A 67 7.03 4.26 -8.57
CA LEU A 67 7.61 3.79 -9.80
C LEU A 67 8.09 2.33 -9.66
N PRO A 68 7.59 1.38 -10.47
CA PRO A 68 7.85 -0.04 -10.27
C PRO A 68 9.25 -0.47 -10.70
N ARG A 69 9.68 -1.63 -10.23
CA ARG A 69 10.97 -2.25 -10.55
C ARG A 69 11.11 -2.69 -12.01
N THR A 70 10.04 -2.65 -12.79
CA THR A 70 10.03 -2.89 -14.25
C THR A 70 10.45 -1.67 -15.07
N VAL A 71 10.55 -0.50 -14.47
CA VAL A 71 11.16 0.69 -15.05
C VAL A 71 12.67 0.58 -14.96
N ASN A 72 13.39 1.04 -15.98
CA ASN A 72 14.85 1.01 -16.03
C ASN A 72 15.49 1.59 -14.75
N TYR A 73 16.58 0.97 -14.30
CA TYR A 73 17.23 1.34 -13.03
C TYR A 73 17.65 2.82 -12.99
N ASP A 74 18.30 3.30 -14.05
CA ASP A 74 18.79 4.69 -14.09
C ASP A 74 17.64 5.70 -14.09
N ALA A 75 16.53 5.38 -14.79
CA ALA A 75 15.31 6.19 -14.75
C ALA A 75 14.73 6.22 -13.32
N ARG A 76 14.65 5.08 -12.63
CA ARG A 76 14.21 5.03 -11.21
C ARG A 76 15.10 5.88 -10.32
N ILE A 77 16.41 5.87 -10.53
CA ILE A 77 17.34 6.68 -9.73
C ILE A 77 17.16 8.17 -10.04
N ALA A 78 16.88 8.55 -11.28
CA ALA A 78 16.56 9.95 -11.63
C ALA A 78 15.28 10.41 -10.91
N PHE A 79 14.20 9.62 -10.93
CA PHE A 79 12.96 9.90 -10.20
C PHE A 79 13.18 9.94 -8.67
N LEU A 80 13.98 9.03 -8.10
CA LEU A 80 14.34 9.07 -6.70
C LEU A 80 15.02 10.40 -6.33
N LYS A 81 15.95 10.87 -7.15
CA LYS A 81 16.66 12.14 -6.94
C LYS A 81 15.75 13.37 -7.06
N SER A 82 14.62 13.29 -7.74
CA SER A 82 13.60 14.35 -7.77
C SER A 82 12.63 14.31 -6.58
N GLY A 83 12.79 13.36 -5.63
CA GLY A 83 11.93 13.21 -4.47
C GLY A 83 10.71 12.30 -4.68
N SER A 84 10.66 11.62 -5.82
CA SER A 84 9.58 10.70 -6.18
C SER A 84 9.70 9.35 -5.47
N TRP A 85 8.58 8.65 -5.26
CA TRP A 85 8.57 7.29 -4.75
C TRP A 85 9.05 6.28 -5.81
N VAL A 86 10.01 5.45 -5.45
CA VAL A 86 10.49 4.37 -6.32
C VAL A 86 10.53 3.04 -5.59
N ALA A 87 10.22 1.96 -6.29
CA ALA A 87 10.39 0.60 -5.79
C ALA A 87 11.79 0.08 -6.09
N LEU A 88 12.43 -0.48 -5.06
CA LEU A 88 13.73 -1.15 -5.16
C LEU A 88 13.66 -2.56 -4.56
N SER A 89 14.49 -3.46 -5.06
CA SER A 89 14.79 -4.69 -4.33
C SER A 89 15.68 -4.38 -3.12
N GLN A 90 15.73 -5.29 -2.15
CA GLN A 90 16.64 -5.15 -1.00
C GLN A 90 18.09 -4.95 -1.46
N LYS A 91 18.55 -5.71 -2.46
CA LYS A 91 19.93 -5.62 -2.98
C LYS A 91 20.22 -4.26 -3.64
N GLU A 92 19.29 -3.74 -4.44
CA GLU A 92 19.42 -2.40 -5.03
C GLU A 92 19.45 -1.31 -3.94
N PHE A 93 18.58 -1.43 -2.92
CA PHE A 93 18.56 -0.53 -1.78
C PHE A 93 19.88 -0.55 -1.00
N GLU A 94 20.37 -1.73 -0.64
CA GLU A 94 21.65 -1.89 0.07
C GLU A 94 22.80 -1.28 -0.72
N LYS A 95 22.89 -1.58 -2.02
CA LYS A 95 23.95 -1.04 -2.89
C LYS A 95 23.87 0.48 -3.00
N LEU A 96 22.66 1.04 -3.06
CA LEU A 96 22.47 2.47 -3.23
C LEU A 96 22.79 3.27 -1.96
N PHE A 97 22.33 2.80 -0.81
CA PHE A 97 22.43 3.52 0.47
C PHE A 97 23.52 3.04 1.42
N ALA A 98 24.22 1.94 1.11
CA ALA A 98 25.36 1.48 1.91
C ALA A 98 26.66 2.20 1.58
N ASP A 99 26.75 2.86 0.42
CA ASP A 99 27.94 3.54 -0.08
C ASP A 99 27.89 5.03 0.31
N LYS A 100 28.79 5.41 1.25
CA LYS A 100 28.92 6.79 1.73
C LYS A 100 29.44 7.77 0.66
N THR A 101 29.96 7.26 -0.45
CA THR A 101 30.55 8.10 -1.52
C THR A 101 29.52 8.48 -2.59
N LYS A 102 28.31 7.88 -2.58
CA LYS A 102 27.27 8.24 -3.55
C LYS A 102 26.66 9.60 -3.21
N PRO A 103 26.58 10.53 -4.19
CA PRO A 103 26.12 11.88 -3.95
C PRO A 103 24.60 11.92 -3.80
N PHE A 104 24.11 11.78 -2.59
CA PHE A 104 22.80 12.27 -2.21
C PHE A 104 22.93 13.73 -1.76
N TYR A 105 22.05 14.59 -2.25
CA TYR A 105 22.09 16.01 -1.91
C TYR A 105 21.55 16.22 -0.49
N THR A 106 22.22 17.06 0.27
CA THR A 106 21.75 17.53 1.58
C THR A 106 20.42 18.29 1.44
N ASN A 107 19.58 18.23 2.46
CA ASN A 107 18.25 18.85 2.51
C ASN A 107 17.26 18.34 1.44
N MET A 108 17.49 17.16 0.89
CA MET A 108 16.55 16.47 0.00
C MET A 108 15.87 15.30 0.71
N THR A 109 14.66 14.99 0.30
CA THR A 109 13.91 13.81 0.78
C THR A 109 13.88 12.74 -0.31
N TYR A 110 14.34 11.54 0.01
CA TYR A 110 14.34 10.37 -0.86
C TYR A 110 13.32 9.36 -0.37
N LYS A 111 12.46 8.86 -1.28
CA LYS A 111 11.33 7.99 -0.93
C LYS A 111 11.47 6.63 -1.62
N VAL A 112 11.64 5.58 -0.83
CA VAL A 112 11.88 4.22 -1.34
C VAL A 112 10.85 3.24 -0.80
N CYS A 113 10.29 2.44 -1.69
CA CYS A 113 9.54 1.23 -1.36
C CYS A 113 10.45 0.01 -1.56
N ILE A 114 10.85 -0.67 -0.49
CA ILE A 114 11.51 -1.98 -0.59
C ILE A 114 10.43 -3.00 -0.91
N ASP A 115 10.34 -3.35 -2.20
CA ASP A 115 9.29 -4.21 -2.74
C ASP A 115 9.70 -5.67 -2.72
N THR A 116 9.13 -6.42 -1.77
CA THR A 116 9.36 -7.86 -1.59
C THR A 116 8.09 -8.60 -1.19
N ALA A 117 7.93 -9.83 -1.68
CA ALA A 117 6.80 -10.67 -1.30
C ALA A 117 6.82 -11.12 0.18
N ASN A 118 8.01 -11.13 0.80
CA ASN A 118 8.20 -11.53 2.19
C ASN A 118 9.16 -10.59 2.90
N ALA A 119 8.60 -9.69 3.72
CA ALA A 119 9.37 -8.77 4.54
C ALA A 119 9.56 -9.25 6.00
N HIS A 120 9.30 -10.52 6.32
CA HIS A 120 9.58 -11.08 7.65
C HIS A 120 11.07 -11.37 7.88
N ARG A 121 11.97 -10.78 7.10
CA ARG A 121 13.42 -11.01 7.15
C ARG A 121 14.14 -9.89 7.88
N LYS A 122 14.82 -10.22 8.98
CA LYS A 122 15.59 -9.27 9.79
C LYS A 122 16.59 -8.45 8.97
N SER A 123 17.24 -9.07 7.97
CA SER A 123 18.24 -8.42 7.12
C SER A 123 17.73 -7.16 6.40
N ILE A 124 16.43 -7.09 6.07
CA ILE A 124 15.82 -5.90 5.46
C ILE A 124 15.89 -4.72 6.44
N TYR A 125 15.49 -4.95 7.68
CA TYR A 125 15.41 -3.91 8.72
C TYR A 125 16.80 -3.46 9.19
N ASP A 126 17.76 -4.39 9.27
CA ASP A 126 19.17 -4.05 9.54
C ASP A 126 19.72 -3.11 8.44
N SER A 127 19.38 -3.39 7.17
CA SER A 127 19.76 -2.55 6.03
C SER A 127 19.11 -1.17 6.09
N VAL A 128 17.82 -1.10 6.45
CA VAL A 128 17.10 0.17 6.61
C VAL A 128 17.69 1.00 7.74
N ASN A 129 17.93 0.40 8.91
CA ASN A 129 18.50 1.10 10.06
C ASN A 129 19.88 1.68 9.73
N LYS A 130 20.72 0.92 9.01
CA LYS A 130 22.02 1.38 8.53
C LYS A 130 21.86 2.55 7.55
N ALA A 131 20.98 2.44 6.57
CA ALA A 131 20.73 3.48 5.57
C ALA A 131 20.20 4.77 6.20
N LYS A 132 19.25 4.67 7.13
CA LYS A 132 18.72 5.82 7.90
C LYS A 132 19.80 6.55 8.70
N LYS A 133 20.75 5.80 9.29
CA LYS A 133 21.89 6.39 9.97
C LYS A 133 22.78 7.15 8.99
N ILE A 134 23.10 6.55 7.85
CA ILE A 134 23.92 7.19 6.81
C ILE A 134 23.20 8.45 6.29
N ALA A 135 21.90 8.41 6.08
CA ALA A 135 21.10 9.57 5.65
C ALA A 135 21.19 10.73 6.65
N SER A 136 21.00 10.44 7.94
CA SER A 136 21.12 11.43 9.02
C SER A 136 22.53 12.02 9.09
N ASP A 137 23.57 11.17 9.01
CA ASP A 137 24.98 11.60 9.06
C ASP A 137 25.37 12.50 7.86
N ASN A 138 24.65 12.38 6.74
CA ASN A 138 24.89 13.15 5.50
C ASN A 138 23.85 14.26 5.25
N GLY A 139 22.92 14.52 6.17
CA GLY A 139 21.99 15.64 6.14
C GLY A 139 20.91 15.55 5.07
N TYR A 140 20.47 14.36 4.71
CA TYR A 140 19.29 14.15 3.86
C TYR A 140 18.25 13.27 4.56
N GLU A 141 17.00 13.43 4.16
CA GLU A 141 15.91 12.60 4.66
C GLU A 141 15.74 11.36 3.76
N LEU A 142 15.56 10.19 4.37
CA LEU A 142 15.27 8.95 3.67
C LEU A 142 13.98 8.35 4.22
N ILE A 143 12.91 8.38 3.44
CA ILE A 143 11.62 7.77 3.78
C ILE A 143 11.57 6.38 3.18
N VAL A 144 11.31 5.37 4.03
CA VAL A 144 11.33 3.96 3.64
C VAL A 144 10.00 3.28 3.93
N MET A 145 9.40 2.74 2.89
CA MET A 145 8.28 1.81 2.96
C MET A 145 8.80 0.39 2.81
N VAL A 146 8.37 -0.53 3.67
CA VAL A 146 8.73 -1.95 3.61
C VAL A 146 7.49 -2.81 3.54
N GLY A 147 7.51 -3.85 2.79
CA GLY A 147 6.44 -4.85 2.75
C GLY A 147 6.71 -5.96 1.71
N ASN A 148 5.96 -7.05 1.82
CA ASN A 148 4.74 -7.18 2.60
C ASN A 148 4.95 -8.04 3.87
N ILE A 149 4.23 -7.73 4.94
CA ILE A 149 4.12 -8.57 6.12
C ILE A 149 2.66 -9.03 6.30
N ALA A 150 2.48 -10.17 6.99
CA ALA A 150 1.15 -10.73 7.26
C ALA A 150 1.07 -11.31 8.68
N ARG A 151 1.66 -10.62 9.66
CA ARG A 151 1.62 -11.01 11.08
C ARG A 151 1.72 -9.77 11.98
N PRO A 152 0.78 -9.58 12.92
CA PRO A 152 0.79 -8.42 13.84
C PRO A 152 2.07 -8.34 14.69
N ASP A 153 2.57 -9.49 15.20
CA ASP A 153 3.81 -9.51 15.99
C ASP A 153 5.02 -8.99 15.19
N THR A 154 5.01 -9.13 13.85
CA THR A 154 6.08 -8.56 13.03
C THR A 154 5.98 -7.04 13.00
N TYR A 155 4.76 -6.47 12.96
CA TYR A 155 4.57 -5.03 13.06
C TYR A 155 5.05 -4.51 14.43
N ARG A 156 4.70 -5.19 15.53
CA ARG A 156 5.21 -4.87 16.89
C ARG A 156 6.74 -4.87 16.91
N TRP A 157 7.35 -5.91 16.39
CA TRP A 157 8.80 -6.01 16.31
C TRP A 157 9.43 -4.87 15.49
N ILE A 158 8.80 -4.44 14.39
CA ILE A 158 9.25 -3.31 13.58
C ILE A 158 9.18 -2.01 14.38
N CYS A 159 8.09 -1.76 15.10
CA CYS A 159 7.95 -0.59 15.98
C CYS A 159 9.09 -0.49 17.00
N GLU A 160 9.53 -1.61 17.54
CA GLU A 160 10.60 -1.67 18.53
C GLU A 160 12.01 -1.51 17.92
N ASN A 161 12.26 -2.14 16.78
CA ASN A 161 13.62 -2.44 16.33
C ASN A 161 14.01 -1.76 15.01
N ALA A 162 13.07 -1.16 14.26
CA ALA A 162 13.34 -0.64 12.94
C ALA A 162 12.93 0.83 12.78
N LYS A 163 13.67 1.54 11.91
CA LYS A 163 13.39 2.94 11.53
C LYS A 163 12.66 3.02 10.20
N VAL A 164 11.60 2.22 10.06
CA VAL A 164 10.74 2.18 8.87
C VAL A 164 9.66 3.25 9.01
N ASP A 165 9.29 3.93 7.93
CA ASP A 165 8.25 4.96 7.95
C ASP A 165 6.87 4.42 7.54
N TYR A 166 6.85 3.39 6.68
CA TYR A 166 5.61 2.75 6.21
C TYR A 166 5.76 1.24 6.16
N VAL A 167 4.73 0.51 6.58
CA VAL A 167 4.67 -0.95 6.51
C VAL A 167 3.49 -1.38 5.66
N ARG A 168 3.76 -2.11 4.57
CA ARG A 168 2.71 -2.71 3.73
C ARG A 168 2.26 -4.02 4.34
N LEU A 169 0.97 -4.08 4.67
CA LEU A 169 0.31 -5.25 5.21
C LEU A 169 -0.32 -6.08 4.11
N ASN A 170 -0.22 -7.39 4.21
CA ASN A 170 -0.88 -8.42 3.44
C ASN A 170 0.04 -9.27 2.57
N ILE A 171 -0.22 -10.57 2.57
CA ILE A 171 0.39 -11.55 1.66
C ILE A 171 -0.73 -12.31 0.96
N GLY A 172 -0.71 -12.34 -0.37
CA GLY A 172 -1.52 -13.25 -1.15
C GLY A 172 -2.96 -12.84 -1.47
N SER A 173 -3.48 -11.68 -1.03
CA SER A 173 -4.85 -11.24 -1.32
C SER A 173 -5.00 -10.36 -2.57
N GLY A 174 -3.91 -9.95 -3.20
CA GLY A 174 -3.97 -9.19 -4.45
C GLY A 174 -4.68 -9.98 -5.56
N LYS A 175 -5.49 -9.30 -6.40
CA LYS A 175 -6.30 -9.93 -7.47
C LYS A 175 -5.47 -10.76 -8.47
N GLY A 176 -4.19 -10.43 -8.64
CA GLY A 176 -3.24 -11.16 -9.49
C GLY A 176 -2.28 -12.07 -8.73
N CYS A 177 -2.43 -12.23 -7.42
CA CYS A 177 -1.57 -13.05 -6.58
C CYS A 177 -2.19 -14.43 -6.33
N ILE A 178 -1.39 -15.49 -6.38
CA ILE A 178 -1.79 -16.86 -6.04
C ILE A 178 -0.94 -17.46 -4.91
N THR A 179 -0.14 -16.63 -4.23
CA THR A 179 0.72 -17.09 -3.14
C THR A 179 -0.11 -17.77 -2.04
N SER A 180 -1.18 -17.13 -1.58
CA SER A 180 -2.01 -17.68 -0.51
C SER A 180 -2.69 -19.01 -0.90
N SER A 181 -3.20 -19.12 -2.13
CA SER A 181 -3.84 -20.35 -2.60
C SER A 181 -2.87 -21.51 -2.80
N ASN A 182 -1.59 -21.22 -3.10
CA ASN A 182 -0.59 -22.24 -3.38
C ASN A 182 0.28 -22.61 -2.17
N THR A 183 0.53 -21.63 -1.28
CA THR A 183 1.42 -21.82 -0.12
C THR A 183 0.68 -21.92 1.21
N SER A 184 -0.64 -21.63 1.22
CA SER A 184 -1.46 -21.47 2.43
C SER A 184 -0.93 -20.41 3.41
N THR A 185 -0.07 -19.49 2.92
CA THR A 185 0.46 -18.39 3.72
C THR A 185 -0.40 -17.16 3.52
N HIS A 186 -1.16 -16.80 4.55
CA HIS A 186 -2.12 -15.70 4.50
C HIS A 186 -2.51 -15.24 5.91
N TYR A 187 -2.98 -14.01 6.03
CA TYR A 187 -3.69 -13.50 7.19
C TYR A 187 -4.83 -12.60 6.68
N PRO A 188 -6.09 -12.76 7.13
CA PRO A 188 -7.22 -11.94 6.70
C PRO A 188 -6.97 -10.47 7.00
N ILE A 189 -7.08 -9.64 5.94
CA ILE A 189 -6.49 -8.30 5.94
C ILE A 189 -7.16 -7.33 6.92
N ALA A 190 -8.47 -7.44 7.14
CA ALA A 190 -9.16 -6.56 8.08
C ALA A 190 -8.67 -6.81 9.52
N SER A 191 -8.62 -8.08 9.94
CA SER A 191 -8.07 -8.43 11.25
C SER A 191 -6.59 -8.06 11.39
N LEU A 192 -5.81 -8.19 10.30
CA LEU A 192 -4.41 -7.78 10.32
C LEU A 192 -4.24 -6.26 10.55
N ILE A 193 -5.07 -5.44 9.89
CA ILE A 193 -5.06 -3.98 10.07
C ILE A 193 -5.45 -3.64 11.51
N ASP A 194 -6.56 -4.19 12.00
CA ASP A 194 -7.07 -3.92 13.34
C ASP A 194 -6.04 -4.25 14.44
N GLU A 195 -5.43 -5.43 14.37
CA GLU A 195 -4.42 -5.84 15.33
C GLU A 195 -3.13 -5.01 15.24
N CYS A 196 -2.68 -4.63 14.03
CA CYS A 196 -1.55 -3.72 13.87
C CYS A 196 -1.88 -2.31 14.35
N SER A 197 -3.11 -1.84 14.11
CA SER A 197 -3.59 -0.55 14.61
C SER A 197 -3.69 -0.53 16.13
N ALA A 198 -4.16 -1.60 16.76
CA ALA A 198 -4.16 -1.74 18.20
C ALA A 198 -2.75 -1.64 18.79
N ILE A 199 -1.78 -2.33 18.19
CA ILE A 199 -0.36 -2.23 18.59
C ILE A 199 0.14 -0.79 18.45
N LYS A 200 -0.21 -0.10 17.35
CA LYS A 200 0.20 1.30 17.13
C LYS A 200 -0.35 2.21 18.23
N ARG A 201 -1.64 2.08 18.58
CA ARG A 201 -2.28 2.85 19.66
C ARG A 201 -1.63 2.58 21.02
N GLU A 202 -1.37 1.31 21.37
CA GLU A 202 -0.65 0.96 22.60
C GLU A 202 0.67 1.72 22.74
N TRP A 203 1.42 1.83 21.64
CA TRP A 203 2.69 2.54 21.63
C TRP A 203 2.51 4.07 21.68
N GLU A 204 1.53 4.64 21.00
CA GLU A 204 1.22 6.07 21.03
C GLU A 204 0.81 6.50 22.43
N GLU A 205 -0.09 5.77 23.10
CA GLU A 205 -0.51 6.00 24.47
C GLU A 205 0.67 5.91 25.47
N ALA A 206 1.52 4.88 25.34
CA ALA A 206 2.70 4.73 26.18
C ALA A 206 3.70 5.89 26.00
N MET A 207 3.91 6.37 24.78
CA MET A 207 4.80 7.50 24.50
C MET A 207 4.27 8.80 25.10
N GLU A 208 2.96 9.03 25.08
CA GLU A 208 2.32 10.19 25.72
C GLU A 208 2.46 10.14 27.25
N GLU A 209 2.23 8.97 27.87
CA GLU A 209 2.32 8.79 29.32
C GLU A 209 3.75 9.03 29.86
N PHE A 210 4.77 8.52 29.18
CA PHE A 210 6.15 8.62 29.63
C PHE A 210 6.86 9.89 29.14
N HIS A 211 6.19 10.79 28.42
CA HIS A 211 6.77 12.01 27.84
C HIS A 211 8.03 11.73 26.99
N GLU A 212 8.15 10.53 26.45
CA GLU A 212 9.20 10.20 25.51
C GLU A 212 8.85 10.84 24.16
N PHE A 213 9.78 11.63 23.62
CA PHE A 213 9.60 12.22 22.29
C PHE A 213 9.35 11.12 21.26
N PRO A 214 8.30 11.25 20.45
CA PRO A 214 7.84 10.14 19.64
C PRO A 214 8.92 9.72 18.64
N LYS A 215 9.41 8.53 18.77
CA LYS A 215 9.87 7.77 17.63
C LYS A 215 8.63 7.64 16.73
N SER A 216 8.60 8.30 15.57
CA SER A 216 7.44 8.16 14.68
C SER A 216 7.21 6.68 14.39
N LEU A 217 6.05 6.16 14.75
CA LEU A 217 5.68 4.79 14.46
C LEU A 217 5.44 4.62 12.97
N PRO A 218 5.72 3.44 12.40
CA PRO A 218 5.50 3.21 10.98
C PRO A 218 4.02 3.28 10.64
N LYS A 219 3.70 4.01 9.57
CA LYS A 219 2.34 4.11 9.03
C LYS A 219 1.91 2.79 8.40
N ILE A 220 0.67 2.42 8.62
CA ILE A 220 0.06 1.19 8.13
C ILE A 220 -0.47 1.41 6.73
N VAL A 221 -0.04 0.60 5.76
CA VAL A 221 -0.51 0.61 4.38
C VAL A 221 -1.24 -0.70 4.08
N CYS A 222 -2.55 -0.64 3.87
CA CYS A 222 -3.34 -1.80 3.41
C CYS A 222 -3.05 -2.07 1.93
N ASP A 223 -2.34 -3.16 1.63
CA ASP A 223 -1.91 -3.49 0.26
C ASP A 223 -2.63 -4.71 -0.29
N GLY A 224 -3.66 -4.48 -1.11
CA GLY A 224 -4.46 -5.50 -1.76
C GLY A 224 -5.75 -5.86 -1.00
N GLY A 225 -6.55 -6.74 -1.61
CA GLY A 225 -7.90 -7.09 -1.09
C GLY A 225 -8.97 -6.04 -1.39
N ILE A 226 -8.62 -4.92 -2.02
CA ILE A 226 -9.50 -3.80 -2.33
C ILE A 226 -10.23 -4.05 -3.64
N ARG A 227 -11.56 -4.03 -3.59
CA ARG A 227 -12.47 -4.25 -4.74
C ARG A 227 -13.28 -3.01 -5.10
N GLY A 228 -13.42 -2.05 -4.19
CA GLY A 228 -14.20 -0.83 -4.39
C GLY A 228 -14.04 0.16 -3.24
N TYR A 229 -14.85 1.19 -3.25
CA TYR A 229 -14.83 2.28 -2.27
C TYR A 229 -15.03 1.81 -0.82
N SER A 230 -15.99 0.88 -0.62
CA SER A 230 -16.29 0.35 0.71
C SER A 230 -15.10 -0.32 1.38
N ASP A 231 -14.29 -1.07 0.61
CA ASP A 231 -13.11 -1.72 1.16
C ASP A 231 -12.07 -0.72 1.63
N ILE A 232 -11.90 0.38 0.88
CA ILE A 232 -10.99 1.47 1.27
C ILE A 232 -11.47 2.13 2.57
N ILE A 233 -12.76 2.45 2.64
CA ILE A 233 -13.37 3.09 3.81
C ILE A 233 -13.24 2.19 5.05
N VAL A 234 -13.50 0.89 4.92
CA VAL A 234 -13.32 -0.08 6.02
C VAL A 234 -11.85 -0.19 6.43
N ALA A 235 -10.91 -0.23 5.48
CA ALA A 235 -9.48 -0.30 5.81
C ALA A 235 -9.01 0.93 6.60
N LEU A 236 -9.44 2.13 6.18
CA LEU A 236 -9.13 3.39 6.87
C LEU A 236 -9.79 3.43 8.27
N ALA A 237 -11.04 3.04 8.40
CA ALA A 237 -11.75 2.99 9.69
C ALA A 237 -11.13 2.00 10.68
N LEU A 238 -10.50 0.91 10.21
CA LEU A 238 -9.74 -0.04 11.03
C LEU A 238 -8.39 0.52 11.51
N GLY A 239 -7.97 1.68 11.00
CA GLY A 239 -6.71 2.31 11.39
C GLY A 239 -5.57 2.15 10.38
N ALA A 240 -5.84 1.76 9.13
CA ALA A 240 -4.85 1.92 8.08
C ALA A 240 -4.66 3.42 7.79
N ASP A 241 -3.41 3.89 7.80
CA ASP A 241 -3.09 5.29 7.43
C ASP A 241 -3.26 5.49 5.92
N TYR A 242 -3.02 4.44 5.14
CA TYR A 242 -3.08 4.45 3.67
C TYR A 242 -3.58 3.13 3.11
N VAL A 243 -4.06 3.19 1.89
CA VAL A 243 -4.33 2.00 1.06
C VAL A 243 -3.44 2.00 -0.17
N MET A 244 -3.08 0.82 -0.68
CA MET A 244 -2.36 0.66 -1.94
C MET A 244 -3.24 -0.05 -2.96
N ILE A 245 -3.44 0.59 -4.11
CA ILE A 245 -4.39 0.15 -5.13
C ILE A 245 -3.64 -0.33 -6.38
N GLY A 246 -3.89 -1.58 -6.77
CA GLY A 246 -3.36 -2.19 -7.99
C GLY A 246 -4.44 -2.38 -9.05
N SER A 247 -5.29 -3.39 -8.91
CA SER A 247 -6.21 -3.81 -9.97
C SER A 247 -7.27 -2.77 -10.35
N LEU A 248 -7.80 -2.00 -9.40
CA LEU A 248 -8.75 -0.92 -9.72
C LEU A 248 -8.07 0.15 -10.57
N PHE A 249 -6.87 0.58 -10.19
CA PHE A 249 -6.14 1.59 -10.94
C PHE A 249 -5.61 1.07 -12.28
N ALA A 250 -5.27 -0.22 -12.39
CA ALA A 250 -4.94 -0.82 -13.68
C ALA A 250 -6.11 -0.82 -14.68
N ALA A 251 -7.35 -0.70 -14.20
CA ALA A 251 -8.56 -0.60 -15.03
C ALA A 251 -8.91 0.84 -15.44
N MET A 252 -8.20 1.87 -14.91
CA MET A 252 -8.43 3.28 -15.24
C MET A 252 -7.79 3.66 -16.58
N ASP A 253 -8.26 4.76 -17.17
CA ASP A 253 -7.77 5.25 -18.45
C ASP A 253 -6.29 5.70 -18.36
N GLU A 254 -5.89 6.27 -17.22
CA GLU A 254 -4.55 6.77 -16.92
C GLU A 254 -3.52 5.66 -16.68
N SER A 255 -3.96 4.41 -16.51
CA SER A 255 -3.06 3.29 -16.27
C SER A 255 -2.21 2.95 -17.49
N CYS A 256 -1.05 2.33 -17.25
CA CYS A 256 -0.21 1.79 -18.31
C CYS A 256 -0.49 0.31 -18.62
N ALA A 257 -1.64 -0.23 -18.19
CA ALA A 257 -2.06 -1.58 -18.53
C ALA A 257 -2.30 -1.72 -20.04
N GLU A 258 -1.78 -2.79 -20.62
CA GLU A 258 -1.95 -3.09 -22.03
C GLU A 258 -3.44 -3.32 -22.35
N TRP A 259 -3.88 -2.86 -23.52
CA TRP A 259 -5.19 -3.19 -24.04
C TRP A 259 -5.17 -4.54 -24.72
N GLU A 260 -6.08 -5.42 -24.35
CA GLU A 260 -6.26 -6.73 -24.99
C GLU A 260 -7.73 -7.05 -25.24
N ILE A 261 -7.98 -7.92 -26.20
CA ILE A 261 -9.31 -8.53 -26.39
C ILE A 261 -9.39 -9.75 -25.45
N ASN A 262 -10.37 -9.76 -24.58
CA ASN A 262 -10.65 -10.92 -23.74
C ASN A 262 -11.06 -12.10 -24.64
N PRO A 263 -10.34 -13.21 -24.63
CA PRO A 263 -10.63 -14.33 -25.53
C PRO A 263 -11.96 -15.02 -25.27
N GLN A 264 -12.53 -14.85 -24.06
CA GLN A 264 -13.81 -15.47 -23.67
C GLN A 264 -15.02 -14.58 -24.00
N THR A 265 -14.90 -13.26 -23.72
CA THR A 265 -16.02 -12.31 -23.91
C THR A 265 -15.94 -11.52 -25.21
N GLN A 266 -14.81 -11.56 -25.90
CA GLN A 266 -14.48 -10.76 -27.10
C GLN A 266 -14.52 -9.23 -26.86
N GLU A 267 -14.52 -8.81 -25.59
CA GLU A 267 -14.52 -7.40 -25.19
C GLU A 267 -13.11 -6.85 -25.09
N ARG A 268 -12.95 -5.56 -25.35
CA ARG A 268 -11.69 -4.84 -25.13
C ARG A 268 -11.50 -4.60 -23.64
N THR A 269 -10.42 -5.11 -23.08
CA THR A 269 -10.12 -5.10 -21.64
C THR A 269 -8.70 -4.62 -21.37
N ARG A 270 -8.41 -4.29 -20.11
CA ARG A 270 -7.06 -4.00 -19.62
C ARG A 270 -6.41 -5.28 -19.10
N LEU A 271 -5.18 -5.58 -19.57
CA LEU A 271 -4.42 -6.72 -19.06
C LEU A 271 -3.78 -6.38 -17.71
N TYR A 272 -4.17 -7.10 -16.70
CA TYR A 272 -3.59 -7.02 -15.35
C TYR A 272 -2.84 -8.30 -15.00
N TYR A 273 -1.68 -8.17 -14.38
CA TYR A 273 -0.92 -9.33 -13.91
C TYR A 273 -0.05 -8.99 -12.69
N GLY A 274 0.13 -10.01 -11.82
CA GLY A 274 0.96 -9.89 -10.62
C GLY A 274 2.45 -9.76 -10.96
N MET A 275 3.20 -9.05 -10.09
CA MET A 275 4.63 -8.80 -10.24
C MET A 275 5.51 -10.06 -10.07
N SER A 276 4.94 -11.15 -9.61
CA SER A 276 5.59 -12.48 -9.52
C SER A 276 5.34 -13.39 -10.75
N THR A 277 4.62 -12.92 -11.78
CA THR A 277 4.47 -13.66 -13.04
C THR A 277 5.80 -13.76 -13.77
N LYS A 278 5.96 -14.81 -14.59
CA LYS A 278 7.17 -14.97 -15.44
C LYS A 278 7.40 -13.77 -16.36
N LYS A 279 6.31 -13.13 -16.89
CA LYS A 279 6.39 -11.89 -17.69
C LYS A 279 7.01 -10.76 -16.84
N ALA A 280 6.48 -10.51 -15.64
CA ALA A 280 6.99 -9.46 -14.77
C ALA A 280 8.44 -9.72 -14.32
N GLN A 281 8.79 -10.97 -13.98
CA GLN A 281 10.15 -11.34 -13.59
C GLN A 281 11.17 -11.04 -14.71
N LYS A 282 10.83 -11.32 -15.98
CA LYS A 282 11.67 -10.98 -17.14
C LYS A 282 11.83 -9.46 -17.30
N LEU A 283 10.74 -8.69 -17.15
CA LEU A 283 10.77 -7.22 -17.21
C LEU A 283 11.63 -6.63 -16.07
N ILE A 284 11.48 -7.14 -14.84
CA ILE A 284 12.30 -6.71 -13.70
C ILE A 284 13.79 -6.99 -13.94
N ASN A 285 14.11 -8.18 -14.45
CA ASN A 285 15.50 -8.50 -14.80
C ASN A 285 16.06 -7.54 -15.86
N ALA A 286 15.33 -7.33 -16.95
CA ALA A 286 15.74 -6.44 -18.03
C ALA A 286 15.92 -4.98 -17.59
N ALA A 287 15.12 -4.53 -16.60
CA ALA A 287 15.15 -3.18 -16.05
C ALA A 287 16.16 -3.01 -14.90
N SER A 288 16.80 -4.07 -14.43
CA SER A 288 17.76 -4.01 -13.31
C SER A 288 19.07 -3.34 -13.74
N GLU A 289 19.85 -2.85 -12.74
CA GLU A 289 21.17 -2.24 -12.99
C GLU A 289 22.15 -3.20 -13.70
N ASN A 290 22.04 -4.49 -13.38
CA ASN A 290 22.89 -5.54 -14.00
C ASN A 290 21.98 -6.69 -14.45
N PRO A 291 21.38 -6.61 -15.65
CA PRO A 291 20.54 -7.67 -16.18
C PRO A 291 21.31 -8.98 -16.32
N ILE A 292 20.70 -10.07 -15.90
CA ILE A 292 21.27 -11.41 -16.07
C ILE A 292 20.96 -11.86 -17.50
N GLU A 293 21.99 -12.13 -18.28
CA GLU A 293 21.86 -12.75 -19.61
C GLU A 293 21.27 -14.16 -19.47
N ASN A 294 20.35 -14.53 -20.34
CA ASN A 294 19.64 -15.81 -20.30
C ASN A 294 18.89 -16.06 -18.95
N PHE A 295 18.30 -14.99 -18.38
CA PHE A 295 17.54 -15.08 -17.14
C PHE A 295 16.35 -16.04 -17.27
N GLU A 296 16.33 -17.09 -16.44
CA GLU A 296 15.21 -18.01 -16.31
C GLU A 296 14.30 -17.60 -15.16
N PRO A 297 13.02 -17.26 -15.45
CA PRO A 297 12.07 -16.90 -14.41
C PRO A 297 11.76 -18.09 -13.50
N LYS A 298 11.67 -17.82 -12.19
CA LYS A 298 11.22 -18.79 -11.20
C LYS A 298 9.73 -19.11 -11.38
N THR A 299 9.24 -20.11 -10.64
CA THR A 299 7.81 -20.45 -10.56
C THR A 299 6.97 -19.19 -10.35
N SER A 300 5.91 -19.06 -11.13
CA SER A 300 5.00 -17.91 -11.02
C SER A 300 4.10 -18.05 -9.80
N GLU A 301 4.03 -17.01 -8.99
CA GLU A 301 3.02 -16.83 -7.94
C GLU A 301 1.98 -15.76 -8.30
N GLY A 302 1.86 -15.45 -9.59
CA GLY A 302 0.91 -14.48 -10.12
C GLY A 302 0.13 -15.03 -11.32
N THR A 303 -1.03 -14.42 -11.57
CA THR A 303 -1.91 -14.74 -12.70
C THR A 303 -2.16 -13.51 -13.56
N PHE A 304 -2.69 -13.75 -14.77
CA PHE A 304 -3.20 -12.74 -15.67
C PHE A 304 -4.72 -12.60 -15.47
N LYS A 305 -5.22 -11.37 -15.56
CA LYS A 305 -6.66 -11.03 -15.48
C LYS A 305 -7.00 -10.02 -16.54
N HIS A 306 -8.14 -10.21 -17.19
CA HIS A 306 -8.76 -9.18 -18.03
C HIS A 306 -9.66 -8.31 -17.15
N LEU A 307 -9.40 -7.01 -17.12
CA LEU A 307 -10.18 -6.06 -16.33
C LEU A 307 -11.07 -5.24 -17.24
N THR A 308 -12.35 -5.12 -16.88
CA THR A 308 -13.27 -4.18 -17.50
C THR A 308 -12.78 -2.75 -17.21
N PRO A 309 -12.65 -1.89 -18.24
CA PRO A 309 -12.23 -0.50 -18.04
C PRO A 309 -13.22 0.25 -17.14
N LEU A 310 -12.68 1.11 -16.26
CA LEU A 310 -13.47 1.91 -15.31
C LEU A 310 -13.58 3.39 -15.70
N GLY A 311 -12.95 3.79 -16.81
CA GLY A 311 -12.92 5.17 -17.26
C GLY A 311 -11.87 6.03 -16.52
N PRO A 312 -12.00 7.37 -16.57
CA PRO A 312 -10.99 8.27 -16.04
C PRO A 312 -10.97 8.31 -14.51
N VAL A 313 -9.77 8.36 -13.95
CA VAL A 313 -9.55 8.27 -12.49
C VAL A 313 -10.12 9.46 -11.72
N ASN A 314 -10.15 10.66 -12.29
CA ASN A 314 -10.70 11.84 -11.63
C ASN A 314 -12.17 11.64 -11.24
N LYS A 315 -13.01 11.07 -12.13
CA LYS A 315 -14.42 10.75 -11.82
C LYS A 315 -14.54 9.71 -10.70
N TRP A 316 -13.64 8.74 -10.69
CA TRP A 316 -13.60 7.74 -9.64
C TRP A 316 -13.19 8.37 -8.29
N LEU A 317 -12.20 9.26 -8.30
CA LEU A 317 -11.73 9.98 -7.11
C LEU A 317 -12.77 10.97 -6.58
N ASP A 318 -13.56 11.63 -7.44
CA ASP A 318 -14.67 12.50 -7.02
C ASP A 318 -15.74 11.69 -6.26
N ASN A 319 -16.08 10.51 -6.75
CA ASN A 319 -16.98 9.59 -6.05
C ASN A 319 -16.36 9.12 -4.72
N PHE A 320 -15.09 8.70 -4.73
CA PHE A 320 -14.38 8.29 -3.52
C PHE A 320 -14.37 9.40 -2.47
N ASN A 321 -14.03 10.62 -2.86
CA ASN A 321 -14.06 11.79 -1.99
C ASN A 321 -15.44 12.00 -1.34
N SER A 322 -16.50 11.87 -2.14
CA SER A 322 -17.87 12.02 -1.67
C SER A 322 -18.28 10.93 -0.69
N TYR A 323 -17.92 9.67 -0.98
CA TYR A 323 -18.24 8.53 -0.11
C TYR A 323 -17.42 8.54 1.19
N LEU A 324 -16.14 8.87 1.13
CA LEU A 324 -15.30 8.98 2.32
C LEU A 324 -15.81 10.08 3.25
N ARG A 325 -16.12 11.28 2.71
CA ARG A 325 -16.73 12.35 3.51
C ARG A 325 -18.06 11.95 4.13
N SER A 326 -18.88 11.18 3.41
CA SER A 326 -20.13 10.65 3.97
C SER A 326 -19.87 9.69 5.13
N ALA A 327 -18.93 8.75 4.98
CA ALA A 327 -18.56 7.84 6.07
C ALA A 327 -18.04 8.61 7.29
N MET A 328 -17.14 9.58 7.07
CA MET A 328 -16.60 10.44 8.12
C MET A 328 -17.69 11.22 8.84
N SER A 329 -18.67 11.81 8.12
CA SER A 329 -19.77 12.53 8.73
C SER A 329 -20.69 11.63 9.56
N TYR A 330 -20.93 10.41 9.13
CA TYR A 330 -21.72 9.45 9.91
C TYR A 330 -21.00 8.98 11.18
N THR A 331 -19.69 8.97 11.19
CA THR A 331 -18.87 8.52 12.34
C THR A 331 -18.36 9.66 13.22
N ASP A 332 -18.86 10.89 13.02
CA ASP A 332 -18.45 12.10 13.74
C ASP A 332 -16.95 12.45 13.61
N CYS A 333 -16.33 12.08 12.50
CA CYS A 333 -14.92 12.36 12.22
C CYS A 333 -14.78 13.53 11.23
N LYS A 334 -14.21 14.66 11.66
CA LYS A 334 -13.97 15.84 10.81
C LYS A 334 -12.71 15.73 9.98
N THR A 335 -11.69 15.06 10.50
CA THR A 335 -10.40 14.89 9.83
C THR A 335 -10.14 13.44 9.46
N LEU A 336 -9.23 13.23 8.51
CA LEU A 336 -8.80 11.89 8.15
C LEU A 336 -8.11 11.19 9.32
N GLU A 337 -7.34 11.92 10.13
CA GLU A 337 -6.65 11.39 11.32
C GLU A 337 -7.65 10.84 12.33
N GLU A 338 -8.76 11.55 12.61
CA GLU A 338 -9.83 11.05 13.46
C GLU A 338 -10.44 9.77 12.89
N PHE A 339 -10.68 9.71 11.58
CA PHE A 339 -11.27 8.54 10.93
C PHE A 339 -10.33 7.33 10.89
N THR A 340 -9.02 7.54 10.79
CA THR A 340 -7.99 6.48 10.76
C THR A 340 -7.40 6.16 12.14
N SER A 341 -7.97 6.72 13.20
CA SER A 341 -7.50 6.50 14.58
C SER A 341 -7.68 5.05 15.08
N GLY A 342 -8.52 4.26 14.37
CA GLY A 342 -8.88 2.91 14.80
C GLY A 342 -9.91 2.85 15.93
N TYR A 343 -10.60 3.97 16.20
CA TYR A 343 -11.71 4.05 17.19
C TYR A 343 -13.09 4.09 16.53
N VAL A 344 -13.16 4.00 15.21
CA VAL A 344 -14.44 3.91 14.47
C VAL A 344 -15.04 2.52 14.69
N ASP A 345 -16.30 2.47 15.11
CA ASP A 345 -17.01 1.21 15.33
C ASP A 345 -17.29 0.47 14.03
N LEU A 346 -17.05 -0.83 14.02
CA LEU A 346 -17.36 -1.72 12.89
C LEU A 346 -18.19 -2.92 13.35
N VAL A 347 -18.96 -3.47 12.43
CA VAL A 347 -19.80 -4.66 12.66
C VAL A 347 -19.55 -5.71 11.59
N VAL A 348 -19.59 -6.98 11.99
CA VAL A 348 -19.52 -8.11 11.05
C VAL A 348 -20.84 -8.27 10.32
N LYS A 349 -20.80 -8.30 8.99
CA LYS A 349 -21.96 -8.52 8.14
C LYS A 349 -22.37 -10.00 8.09
N SER A 350 -23.68 -10.27 8.12
CA SER A 350 -24.16 -11.61 7.78
C SER A 350 -24.02 -11.89 6.27
N LEU A 351 -24.01 -13.16 5.88
CA LEU A 351 -24.02 -13.54 4.45
C LEU A 351 -25.19 -12.95 3.68
N THR A 352 -26.37 -12.84 4.31
CA THR A 352 -27.56 -12.21 3.72
C THR A 352 -27.30 -10.73 3.45
N THR A 353 -26.68 -10.02 4.41
CA THR A 353 -26.34 -8.61 4.24
C THR A 353 -25.30 -8.42 3.13
N ILE A 354 -24.27 -9.27 3.07
CA ILE A 354 -23.25 -9.22 2.01
C ILE A 354 -23.89 -9.37 0.64
N ASN A 355 -24.79 -10.32 0.47
CA ASN A 355 -25.47 -10.56 -0.79
C ASN A 355 -26.40 -9.40 -1.20
N SER A 356 -27.11 -8.77 -0.24
CA SER A 356 -28.00 -7.65 -0.52
C SER A 356 -27.27 -6.35 -0.88
N ILE A 357 -26.09 -6.11 -0.34
CA ILE A 357 -25.28 -4.91 -0.66
C ILE A 357 -24.59 -5.04 -2.03
N ASN A 358 -24.30 -6.27 -2.48
CA ASN A 358 -23.61 -6.53 -3.74
C ASN A 358 -24.58 -6.80 -4.91
N ALA A 359 -25.89 -6.80 -4.68
CA ALA A 359 -26.94 -6.90 -5.71
C ALA A 359 -27.26 -5.54 -6.32
#